data_d20c545e9328fdb4743142bddedc1cbf
#
_entry.id   d20c545e9328fdb4743142bddedc1cbf
#
_cell.length_a   1.000
_cell.length_b   1.000
_cell.length_c   1.000
_cell.angle_alpha   90.00
_cell.angle_beta   90.00
_cell.angle_gamma   90.00
#
_symmetry.space_group_name_H-M   'P 1'
#
loop_
_entity.id
_entity.type
_entity.pdbx_description
1 polymer ?
#
loop_
_entity_poly.entity_id
_entity_poly.type
_entity_poly.pdbx_seq_one_letter_code
_entity_poly.pdbx_strand_id
1 'polypeptide(L)'
;MISKYQAENASKEHSQKSQDKYAHSLALTFSFFGNVPISEISLSSGREFRELLASLPEKLKAKEMLETPLLELISKKKASKTIATATANDHLEKVRRFFQWMLDTGYLPEDNPIPKEPLPEPKQSNKAARHATSDEDAVKVFKHQIFTEHQGLVTTKIQHPHHFWLPLLCLFTGIRPNEACLLYVDDIELVGKVWCIRIDKRFDEQRLKMPNALRYIPLHKCLLEIGFLRYVHDFRTLVGGNSRLFPEIKAIKGYHSHKPGEWFNRNIRGKQGLDPSSTLYTFRHAFRDKLVMLNATDEYLNRLMGHQGSPYGSSLLTDVTCMKELIDKIEFASIESPRII
;
A
#
# COMPACT_ATOMS: atom_id res chain seq x y z
N MET A 1 -6.03 27.85 14.75
CA MET A 1 -4.88 27.46 13.92
C MET A 1 -5.07 26.11 13.24
N ILE A 2 -5.35 25.01 13.97
CA ILE A 2 -5.53 23.66 13.41
C ILE A 2 -6.53 23.64 12.25
N SER A 3 -7.71 24.23 12.40
CA SER A 3 -8.74 24.28 11.34
C SER A 3 -8.27 25.00 10.07
N LYS A 4 -7.47 26.08 10.24
CA LYS A 4 -6.91 26.85 9.11
C LYS A 4 -5.88 26.03 8.34
N TYR A 5 -4.96 25.37 9.06
CA TYR A 5 -3.99 24.46 8.47
C TYR A 5 -4.66 23.27 7.75
N GLN A 6 -5.71 22.70 8.36
CA GLN A 6 -6.46 21.61 7.74
C GLN A 6 -7.17 22.06 6.46
N ALA A 7 -7.75 23.26 6.42
CA ALA A 7 -8.40 23.81 5.23
C ALA A 7 -7.38 24.01 4.09
N GLU A 8 -6.20 24.58 4.39
CA GLU A 8 -5.14 24.75 3.40
C GLU A 8 -4.54 23.42 2.92
N ASN A 9 -4.40 22.43 3.81
CA ASN A 9 -3.95 21.12 3.39
C ASN A 9 -5.02 20.30 2.67
N ALA A 10 -6.30 20.54 2.89
CA ALA A 10 -7.38 19.93 2.12
C ALA A 10 -7.38 20.36 0.66
N SER A 11 -6.90 21.60 0.38
CA SER A 11 -6.74 22.12 -1.00
C SER A 11 -5.57 21.46 -1.75
N LYS A 12 -4.61 20.84 -1.04
CA LYS A 12 -3.56 20.04 -1.64
C LYS A 12 -4.12 18.64 -1.92
N GLU A 13 -3.83 18.07 -3.07
CA GLU A 13 -4.33 16.74 -3.50
C GLU A 13 -3.87 15.57 -2.58
N HIS A 14 -4.18 15.65 -1.30
CA HIS A 14 -3.91 14.59 -0.35
C HIS A 14 -5.03 13.55 -0.32
N SER A 15 -4.67 12.26 -0.29
CA SER A 15 -5.65 11.19 -0.11
C SER A 15 -6.39 11.35 1.22
N GLN A 16 -7.67 10.93 1.29
CA GLN A 16 -8.46 10.95 2.53
C GLN A 16 -7.70 10.30 3.71
N LYS A 17 -7.01 9.20 3.47
CA LYS A 17 -6.18 8.54 4.50
C LYS A 17 -5.03 9.42 5.01
N SER A 18 -4.43 10.23 4.15
CA SER A 18 -3.39 11.18 4.57
C SER A 18 -4.00 12.29 5.41
N GLN A 19 -5.15 12.81 5.01
CA GLN A 19 -5.89 13.81 5.78
C GLN A 19 -6.30 13.28 7.16
N ASP A 20 -6.85 12.04 7.23
CA ASP A 20 -7.19 11.37 8.49
C ASP A 20 -5.96 11.24 9.42
N LYS A 21 -4.78 10.90 8.85
CA LYS A 21 -3.53 10.82 9.61
C LYS A 21 -3.07 12.18 10.14
N TYR A 22 -3.16 13.23 9.33
CA TYR A 22 -2.86 14.58 9.80
C TYR A 22 -3.82 15.02 10.91
N ALA A 23 -5.13 14.82 10.71
CA ALA A 23 -6.13 15.14 11.74
C ALA A 23 -5.86 14.41 13.05
N HIS A 24 -5.46 13.13 12.99
CA HIS A 24 -5.09 12.35 14.17
C HIS A 24 -3.84 12.93 14.87
N SER A 25 -2.79 13.28 14.13
CA SER A 25 -1.57 13.88 14.70
C SER A 25 -1.84 15.26 15.32
N LEU A 26 -2.72 16.06 14.70
CA LEU A 26 -3.13 17.36 15.26
C LEU A 26 -4.02 17.22 16.50
N ALA A 27 -4.84 16.17 16.57
CA ALA A 27 -5.59 15.85 17.79
C ALA A 27 -4.65 15.47 18.96
N LEU A 28 -3.55 14.75 18.69
CA LEU A 28 -2.49 14.51 19.69
C LEU A 28 -1.87 15.82 20.18
N THR A 29 -1.59 16.74 19.25
CA THR A 29 -1.04 18.07 19.59
C THR A 29 -1.96 18.82 20.53
N PHE A 30 -3.26 18.87 20.19
CA PHE A 30 -4.25 19.55 21.04
C PHE A 30 -4.41 18.86 22.39
N SER A 31 -4.43 17.54 22.44
CA SER A 31 -4.54 16.76 23.68
C SER A 31 -3.35 16.95 24.64
N PHE A 32 -2.16 17.25 24.09
CA PHE A 32 -0.96 17.48 24.89
C PHE A 32 -0.81 18.93 25.33
N PHE A 33 -0.82 19.87 24.37
CA PHE A 33 -0.58 21.28 24.66
C PHE A 33 -1.83 22.00 25.21
N GLY A 34 -3.02 21.47 24.93
CA GLY A 34 -4.28 22.14 25.28
C GLY A 34 -4.59 23.33 24.37
N ASN A 35 -5.48 24.19 24.85
CA ASN A 35 -5.85 25.44 24.16
C ASN A 35 -5.05 26.62 24.76
N VAL A 36 -3.73 26.61 24.54
CA VAL A 36 -2.82 27.66 25.03
C VAL A 36 -2.40 28.58 23.86
N PRO A 37 -1.99 29.83 24.16
CA PRO A 37 -1.32 30.67 23.18
C PRO A 37 -0.09 30.00 22.59
N ILE A 38 0.10 30.14 21.28
CA ILE A 38 1.24 29.50 20.58
C ILE A 38 2.59 29.95 21.14
N SER A 39 2.68 31.20 21.61
CA SER A 39 3.86 31.77 22.25
C SER A 39 4.28 31.07 23.56
N GLU A 40 3.40 30.31 24.17
CA GLU A 40 3.69 29.55 25.39
C GLU A 40 4.26 28.15 25.11
N ILE A 41 4.22 27.70 23.83
CA ILE A 41 4.77 26.41 23.43
C ILE A 41 6.27 26.55 23.20
N SER A 42 7.05 26.06 24.14
CA SER A 42 8.51 26.12 24.13
C SER A 42 9.16 24.88 23.54
N LEU A 43 10.46 24.97 23.21
CA LEU A 43 11.26 23.81 22.80
C LEU A 43 11.30 22.72 23.91
N SER A 44 11.23 23.12 25.19
CA SER A 44 11.16 22.16 26.30
C SER A 44 9.89 21.34 26.24
N SER A 45 8.72 21.97 26.09
CA SER A 45 7.45 21.26 25.97
C SER A 45 7.36 20.44 24.68
N GLY A 46 8.01 20.89 23.60
CA GLY A 46 8.14 20.09 22.38
C GLY A 46 8.97 18.83 22.53
N ARG A 47 10.04 18.88 23.35
CA ARG A 47 10.83 17.68 23.71
C ARG A 47 10.03 16.72 24.58
N GLU A 48 9.30 17.22 25.56
CA GLU A 48 8.39 16.40 26.38
C GLU A 48 7.32 15.71 25.51
N PHE A 49 6.71 16.44 24.58
CA PHE A 49 5.79 15.86 23.62
C PHE A 49 6.43 14.71 22.82
N ARG A 50 7.63 14.94 22.30
CA ARG A 50 8.38 13.91 21.54
C ARG A 50 8.59 12.63 22.37
N GLU A 51 9.02 12.76 23.61
CA GLU A 51 9.27 11.61 24.49
C GLU A 51 7.98 10.87 24.84
N LEU A 52 6.89 11.62 25.06
CA LEU A 52 5.59 11.05 25.35
C LEU A 52 5.03 10.21 24.21
N LEU A 53 5.35 10.56 22.96
CA LEU A 53 4.94 9.78 21.79
C LEU A 53 5.41 8.32 21.84
N ALA A 54 6.52 8.01 22.51
CA ALA A 54 7.01 6.64 22.71
C ALA A 54 6.08 5.79 23.60
N SER A 55 5.29 6.44 24.44
CA SER A 55 4.37 5.81 25.40
C SER A 55 2.93 5.74 24.91
N LEU A 56 2.65 6.21 23.68
CA LEU A 56 1.28 6.25 23.16
C LEU A 56 0.68 4.84 23.04
N PRO A 57 -0.51 4.59 23.62
CA PRO A 57 -1.23 3.35 23.42
C PRO A 57 -1.67 3.16 21.96
N GLU A 58 -1.69 1.92 21.48
CA GLU A 58 -2.34 1.60 20.21
C GLU A 58 -3.83 1.98 20.23
N LYS A 59 -4.38 2.32 19.08
CA LYS A 59 -5.83 2.52 18.85
C LYS A 59 -6.46 3.70 19.64
N LEU A 60 -5.71 4.75 19.91
CA LEU A 60 -6.31 6.00 20.36
C LEU A 60 -7.24 6.57 19.29
N LYS A 61 -8.45 7.00 19.69
CA LYS A 61 -9.39 7.66 18.79
C LYS A 61 -9.22 9.17 18.85
N ALA A 62 -9.32 9.85 17.68
CA ALA A 62 -9.22 11.30 17.63
C ALA A 62 -10.21 12.00 18.58
N LYS A 63 -11.44 11.49 18.72
CA LYS A 63 -12.44 12.03 19.63
C LYS A 63 -11.97 11.98 21.09
N GLU A 64 -11.40 10.85 21.54
CA GLU A 64 -10.88 10.69 22.91
C GLU A 64 -9.79 11.74 23.21
N MET A 65 -8.93 12.01 22.23
CA MET A 65 -7.83 12.98 22.35
C MET A 65 -8.30 14.44 22.39
N LEU A 66 -9.44 14.75 21.82
CA LEU A 66 -10.01 16.10 21.89
C LEU A 66 -10.74 16.37 23.21
N GLU A 67 -11.17 15.31 23.91
CA GLU A 67 -11.96 15.38 25.13
C GLU A 67 -11.12 15.16 26.41
N THR A 68 -9.95 14.53 26.29
CA THR A 68 -9.13 14.11 27.44
C THR A 68 -7.66 14.46 27.21
N PRO A 69 -6.96 15.02 28.23
CA PRO A 69 -5.53 15.27 28.17
C PRO A 69 -4.71 14.01 27.88
N LEU A 70 -3.66 14.14 27.08
CA LEU A 70 -2.89 13.00 26.58
C LEU A 70 -2.26 12.16 27.69
N LEU A 71 -1.74 12.80 28.75
CA LEU A 71 -1.16 12.13 29.92
C LEU A 71 -2.20 11.26 30.64
N GLU A 72 -3.42 11.73 30.76
CA GLU A 72 -4.52 10.98 31.34
C GLU A 72 -4.93 9.78 30.49
N LEU A 73 -4.97 9.95 29.15
CA LEU A 73 -5.24 8.84 28.22
C LEU A 73 -4.17 7.76 28.30
N ILE A 74 -2.90 8.14 28.39
CA ILE A 74 -1.79 7.21 28.53
C ILE A 74 -1.90 6.47 29.87
N SER A 75 -2.18 7.16 30.96
CA SER A 75 -2.30 6.54 32.29
C SER A 75 -3.48 5.56 32.37
N LYS A 76 -4.64 5.92 31.81
CA LYS A 76 -5.83 5.05 31.75
C LYS A 76 -5.60 3.79 30.90
N LYS A 77 -4.77 3.87 29.87
CA LYS A 77 -4.48 2.77 28.92
C LYS A 77 -3.10 2.15 29.13
N LYS A 78 -2.47 2.32 30.30
CA LYS A 78 -1.11 1.88 30.62
C LYS A 78 -0.86 0.37 30.34
N ALA A 79 -1.88 -0.46 30.46
CA ALA A 79 -1.82 -1.90 30.14
C ALA A 79 -1.90 -2.20 28.62
N SER A 80 -2.14 -1.21 27.78
CA SER A 80 -2.25 -1.39 26.34
C SER A 80 -0.86 -1.41 25.69
N LYS A 81 -0.75 -2.15 24.58
CA LYS A 81 0.44 -2.12 23.76
C LYS A 81 0.67 -0.71 23.20
N THR A 82 1.91 -0.26 23.17
CA THR A 82 2.30 1.03 22.61
C THR A 82 2.46 0.97 21.10
N ILE A 83 2.33 2.12 20.45
CA ILE A 83 2.59 2.23 19.01
C ILE A 83 4.06 1.97 18.67
N ALA A 84 4.33 1.52 17.44
CA ALA A 84 5.70 1.36 16.98
C ALA A 84 6.42 2.72 16.88
N THR A 85 7.73 2.76 17.17
CA THR A 85 8.56 3.97 17.09
C THR A 85 8.45 4.67 15.75
N ALA A 86 8.40 3.93 14.64
CA ALA A 86 8.19 4.50 13.31
C ALA A 86 6.84 5.23 13.18
N THR A 87 5.80 4.78 13.88
CA THR A 87 4.49 5.46 13.92
C THR A 87 4.56 6.72 14.79
N ALA A 88 5.24 6.66 15.92
CA ALA A 88 5.49 7.82 16.78
C ALA A 88 6.27 8.92 16.02
N ASN A 89 7.30 8.53 15.29
CA ASN A 89 8.08 9.44 14.45
C ASN A 89 7.25 10.02 13.28
N ASP A 90 6.32 9.26 12.69
CA ASP A 90 5.39 9.75 11.67
C ASP A 90 4.43 10.83 12.25
N HIS A 91 3.99 10.66 13.52
CA HIS A 91 3.23 11.68 14.23
C HIS A 91 4.07 12.93 14.52
N LEU A 92 5.28 12.75 15.06
CA LEU A 92 6.21 13.84 15.36
C LEU A 92 6.46 14.71 14.12
N GLU A 93 6.75 14.08 12.98
CA GLU A 93 7.02 14.78 11.73
C GLU A 93 5.80 15.58 11.23
N LYS A 94 4.58 15.04 11.36
CA LYS A 94 3.36 15.77 10.98
C LYS A 94 3.10 16.96 11.86
N VAL A 95 3.31 16.82 13.19
CA VAL A 95 3.18 17.91 14.14
C VAL A 95 4.25 18.98 13.86
N ARG A 96 5.49 18.55 13.60
CA ARG A 96 6.57 19.47 13.25
C ARG A 96 6.26 20.28 11.98
N ARG A 97 5.66 19.64 10.95
CA ARG A 97 5.22 20.32 9.73
C ARG A 97 4.11 21.34 9.99
N PHE A 98 3.23 21.08 10.92
CA PHE A 98 2.20 22.02 11.32
C PHE A 98 2.82 23.27 11.99
N PHE A 99 3.77 23.11 12.91
CA PHE A 99 4.49 24.24 13.50
C PHE A 99 5.38 24.96 12.51
N GLN A 100 5.98 24.25 11.55
CA GLN A 100 6.73 24.87 10.46
C GLN A 100 5.84 25.76 9.57
N TRP A 101 4.65 25.27 9.22
CA TRP A 101 3.68 26.10 8.51
C TRP A 101 3.29 27.35 9.28
N MET A 102 3.15 27.29 10.60
CA MET A 102 2.89 28.47 11.43
C MET A 102 4.07 29.46 11.42
N LEU A 103 5.29 28.96 11.41
CA LEU A 103 6.49 29.77 11.27
C LEU A 103 6.54 30.44 9.88
N ASP A 104 6.35 29.67 8.82
CA ASP A 104 6.39 30.14 7.42
C ASP A 104 5.29 31.17 7.12
N THR A 105 4.18 31.12 7.83
CA THR A 105 3.03 32.04 7.69
C THR A 105 3.03 33.18 8.71
N GLY A 106 4.06 33.29 9.53
CA GLY A 106 4.23 34.37 10.51
C GLY A 106 3.33 34.26 11.76
N TYR A 107 2.68 33.14 11.99
CA TYR A 107 1.91 32.90 13.23
C TYR A 107 2.80 32.52 14.40
N LEU A 108 3.99 32.00 14.15
CA LEU A 108 5.01 31.68 15.13
C LEU A 108 6.22 32.61 14.85
N PRO A 109 6.65 33.43 15.82
CA PRO A 109 7.66 34.44 15.59
C PRO A 109 9.10 33.92 15.62
N GLU A 110 9.31 32.80 16.29
CA GLU A 110 10.62 32.21 16.54
C GLU A 110 10.73 30.80 15.96
N ASP A 111 11.69 30.05 16.41
CA ASP A 111 11.99 28.70 15.94
C ASP A 111 10.83 27.71 16.17
N ASN A 112 10.82 26.66 15.35
CA ASN A 112 9.86 25.56 15.49
C ASN A 112 10.10 24.83 16.83
N PRO A 113 9.13 24.81 17.76
CA PRO A 113 9.31 24.19 19.07
C PRO A 113 9.40 22.66 19.05
N ILE A 114 9.04 22.02 17.92
CA ILE A 114 9.08 20.57 17.79
C ILE A 114 10.44 20.12 17.26
N PRO A 115 11.17 19.25 18.00
CA PRO A 115 12.50 18.79 17.63
C PRO A 115 12.52 18.10 16.24
N LYS A 116 13.66 18.25 15.54
CA LYS A 116 13.92 17.52 14.28
C LYS A 116 14.30 16.06 14.53
N GLU A 117 14.96 15.80 15.65
CA GLU A 117 15.51 14.49 15.97
C GLU A 117 14.39 13.51 16.23
N PRO A 118 14.32 12.41 15.47
CA PRO A 118 13.32 11.37 15.70
C PRO A 118 13.59 10.64 17.02
N LEU A 119 12.59 9.93 17.53
CA LEU A 119 12.79 8.97 18.59
C LEU A 119 13.75 7.88 18.11
N PRO A 120 14.73 7.47 18.94
CA PRO A 120 15.66 6.42 18.57
C PRO A 120 14.93 5.10 18.36
N GLU A 121 15.21 4.43 17.27
CA GLU A 121 14.70 3.08 17.07
C GLU A 121 15.36 2.13 18.09
N PRO A 122 14.60 1.20 18.68
CA PRO A 122 15.19 0.19 19.56
C PRO A 122 16.32 -0.54 18.86
N LYS A 123 17.49 -0.67 19.53
CA LYS A 123 18.70 -1.33 18.97
C LYS A 123 18.46 -2.77 18.48
N GLN A 124 17.39 -3.40 18.94
CA GLN A 124 16.90 -4.72 18.50
C GLN A 124 15.52 -4.63 17.86
N SER A 125 15.13 -3.52 17.24
CA SER A 125 14.11 -3.69 16.25
C SER A 125 14.73 -4.58 15.17
N ASN A 126 14.60 -5.91 15.34
CA ASN A 126 14.19 -6.69 14.23
C ASN A 126 12.98 -5.90 13.68
N LYS A 127 13.23 -4.93 12.80
CA LYS A 127 12.27 -4.59 11.76
C LYS A 127 11.98 -5.97 11.25
N ALA A 128 10.86 -6.56 11.71
CA ALA A 128 10.40 -7.81 11.16
C ALA A 128 10.48 -7.52 9.69
N ALA A 129 11.57 -8.03 9.08
CA ALA A 129 11.93 -7.67 7.73
C ALA A 129 10.64 -7.91 7.03
N ARG A 130 10.07 -6.91 6.36
CA ARG A 130 8.71 -7.04 5.81
C ARG A 130 8.77 -8.32 5.02
N HIS A 131 8.36 -9.43 5.67
CA HIS A 131 8.63 -10.75 5.17
C HIS A 131 7.92 -10.83 3.83
N ALA A 132 8.68 -11.08 2.79
CA ALA A 132 8.12 -11.56 1.55
C ALA A 132 7.36 -12.85 1.88
N THR A 133 6.29 -13.11 1.18
CA THR A 133 5.63 -14.41 1.26
C THR A 133 6.64 -15.48 0.87
N SER A 134 6.90 -16.46 1.74
CA SER A 134 7.80 -17.56 1.43
C SER A 134 7.22 -18.46 0.33
N ASP A 135 8.07 -19.25 -0.30
CA ASP A 135 7.61 -20.23 -1.30
C ASP A 135 6.62 -21.23 -0.67
N GLU A 136 6.86 -21.66 0.59
CA GLU A 136 5.95 -22.54 1.31
C GLU A 136 4.58 -21.90 1.57
N ASP A 137 4.56 -20.63 1.96
CA ASP A 137 3.31 -19.90 2.16
C ASP A 137 2.59 -19.64 0.83
N ALA A 138 3.31 -19.38 -0.25
CA ALA A 138 2.72 -19.27 -1.58
C ALA A 138 2.04 -20.59 -1.99
N VAL A 139 2.69 -21.74 -1.77
CA VAL A 139 2.11 -23.07 -2.01
C VAL A 139 0.84 -23.28 -1.19
N LYS A 140 0.84 -22.93 0.10
CA LYS A 140 -0.35 -23.04 0.95
C LYS A 140 -1.52 -22.21 0.42
N VAL A 141 -1.24 -20.98 -0.06
CA VAL A 141 -2.26 -20.11 -0.68
C VAL A 141 -2.96 -20.82 -1.83
N PHE A 142 -2.19 -21.42 -2.75
CA PHE A 142 -2.74 -22.02 -3.96
C PHE A 142 -3.35 -23.42 -3.73
N LYS A 143 -3.20 -23.99 -2.53
CA LYS A 143 -3.99 -25.15 -2.07
C LYS A 143 -5.40 -24.78 -1.60
N HIS A 144 -5.73 -23.50 -1.47
CA HIS A 144 -7.08 -23.09 -1.08
C HIS A 144 -8.08 -23.42 -2.20
N GLN A 145 -9.27 -23.90 -1.81
CA GLN A 145 -10.32 -24.39 -2.72
C GLN A 145 -10.63 -23.43 -3.89
N ILE A 146 -10.49 -22.11 -3.69
CA ILE A 146 -10.75 -21.12 -4.76
C ILE A 146 -9.81 -21.32 -5.97
N PHE A 147 -8.62 -21.91 -5.76
CA PHE A 147 -7.66 -22.19 -6.82
C PHE A 147 -7.75 -23.63 -7.34
N THR A 148 -8.25 -24.56 -6.53
CA THR A 148 -8.30 -26.00 -6.89
C THR A 148 -9.64 -26.42 -7.48
N GLU A 149 -10.75 -25.87 -7.00
CA GLU A 149 -12.09 -26.23 -7.46
C GLU A 149 -12.61 -25.35 -8.62
N HIS A 150 -12.03 -24.15 -8.78
CA HIS A 150 -12.43 -23.22 -9.84
C HIS A 150 -11.47 -23.22 -11.03
N GLN A 151 -10.73 -24.29 -11.19
CA GLN A 151 -9.90 -24.51 -12.38
C GLN A 151 -10.80 -24.49 -13.64
N GLY A 152 -10.55 -23.52 -14.52
CA GLY A 152 -11.33 -23.37 -15.76
C GLY A 152 -12.60 -22.52 -15.67
N LEU A 153 -13.05 -22.11 -14.50
CA LEU A 153 -14.15 -21.16 -14.35
C LEU A 153 -13.65 -19.71 -14.41
N VAL A 154 -12.92 -19.43 -15.44
CA VAL A 154 -12.62 -18.09 -15.92
C VAL A 154 -13.89 -17.47 -16.44
N THR A 155 -14.92 -17.39 -15.68
CA THR A 155 -16.15 -16.84 -16.22
C THR A 155 -16.83 -15.97 -15.20
N THR A 156 -17.53 -15.05 -15.70
CA THR A 156 -18.72 -14.35 -15.28
C THR A 156 -19.59 -15.10 -14.26
N LYS A 157 -19.34 -16.38 -14.01
CA LYS A 157 -20.02 -17.21 -13.00
C LYS A 157 -19.42 -17.12 -11.61
N ILE A 158 -18.19 -16.61 -11.45
CA ILE A 158 -17.61 -16.37 -10.11
C ILE A 158 -18.12 -15.03 -9.62
N GLN A 159 -18.90 -15.04 -8.55
CA GLN A 159 -19.48 -13.83 -7.95
C GLN A 159 -18.42 -12.79 -7.54
N HIS A 160 -17.20 -13.24 -7.24
CA HIS A 160 -16.07 -12.40 -6.80
C HIS A 160 -14.76 -12.84 -7.49
N PRO A 161 -14.59 -12.59 -8.80
CA PRO A 161 -13.40 -13.02 -9.54
C PRO A 161 -12.09 -12.46 -8.98
N HIS A 162 -12.13 -11.32 -8.31
CA HIS A 162 -10.97 -10.73 -7.65
C HIS A 162 -10.39 -11.63 -6.54
N HIS A 163 -11.15 -12.49 -5.91
CA HIS A 163 -10.64 -13.44 -4.91
C HIS A 163 -9.64 -14.44 -5.52
N PHE A 164 -9.86 -14.81 -6.78
CA PHE A 164 -8.98 -15.69 -7.55
C PHE A 164 -7.82 -14.90 -8.17
N TRP A 165 -8.11 -13.81 -8.88
CA TRP A 165 -7.11 -13.12 -9.68
C TRP A 165 -6.16 -12.22 -8.90
N LEU A 166 -6.59 -11.53 -7.83
CA LEU A 166 -5.72 -10.58 -7.12
C LEU A 166 -4.48 -11.23 -6.50
N PRO A 167 -4.57 -12.40 -5.81
CA PRO A 167 -3.37 -13.08 -5.31
C PRO A 167 -2.39 -13.44 -6.42
N LEU A 168 -2.89 -13.99 -7.53
CA LEU A 168 -2.09 -14.35 -8.70
C LEU A 168 -1.42 -13.12 -9.33
N LEU A 169 -2.17 -12.05 -9.57
CA LEU A 169 -1.63 -10.81 -10.11
C LEU A 169 -0.56 -10.21 -9.20
N CYS A 170 -0.80 -10.14 -7.89
CA CYS A 170 0.18 -9.60 -6.95
C CYS A 170 1.47 -10.42 -6.90
N LEU A 171 1.35 -11.77 -6.98
CA LEU A 171 2.51 -12.66 -6.91
C LEU A 171 3.32 -12.67 -8.22
N PHE A 172 2.66 -12.75 -9.38
CA PHE A 172 3.33 -12.95 -10.67
C PHE A 172 3.65 -11.66 -11.43
N THR A 173 3.21 -10.51 -10.94
CA THR A 173 3.51 -9.21 -11.58
C THR A 173 4.09 -8.18 -10.62
N GLY A 174 4.03 -8.45 -9.33
CA GLY A 174 4.43 -7.49 -8.31
C GLY A 174 3.59 -6.20 -8.29
N ILE A 175 2.43 -6.17 -8.92
CA ILE A 175 1.51 -5.02 -8.91
C ILE A 175 1.08 -4.68 -7.48
N ARG A 176 0.87 -3.39 -7.18
CA ARG A 176 0.30 -3.02 -5.87
C ARG A 176 -1.16 -3.50 -5.78
N PRO A 177 -1.60 -4.09 -4.65
CA PRO A 177 -2.97 -4.59 -4.51
C PRO A 177 -4.05 -3.57 -4.89
N ASN A 178 -3.86 -2.29 -4.56
CA ASN A 178 -4.83 -1.26 -4.92
C ASN A 178 -4.81 -0.92 -6.41
N GLU A 179 -3.66 -0.98 -7.08
CA GLU A 179 -3.55 -0.82 -8.53
C GLU A 179 -4.27 -1.99 -9.23
N ALA A 180 -4.03 -3.22 -8.75
CA ALA A 180 -4.69 -4.42 -9.30
C ALA A 180 -6.24 -4.35 -9.17
N CYS A 181 -6.76 -3.83 -8.06
CA CYS A 181 -8.20 -3.61 -7.86
C CYS A 181 -8.79 -2.55 -8.80
N LEU A 182 -7.97 -1.66 -9.33
CA LEU A 182 -8.36 -0.53 -10.19
C LEU A 182 -8.04 -0.75 -11.66
N LEU A 183 -7.67 -1.98 -12.05
CA LEU A 183 -7.45 -2.30 -13.45
C LEU A 183 -8.74 -2.22 -14.24
N TYR A 184 -8.64 -1.61 -15.40
CA TYR A 184 -9.66 -1.64 -16.44
C TYR A 184 -9.32 -2.72 -17.48
N VAL A 185 -10.30 -3.16 -18.20
CA VAL A 185 -10.13 -4.15 -19.26
C VAL A 185 -9.08 -3.67 -20.28
N ASP A 186 -9.12 -2.37 -20.60
CA ASP A 186 -8.19 -1.73 -21.55
C ASP A 186 -6.80 -1.45 -20.98
N ASP A 187 -6.56 -1.76 -19.70
CA ASP A 187 -5.21 -1.74 -19.13
C ASP A 187 -4.43 -3.01 -19.47
N ILE A 188 -5.10 -4.03 -20.05
CA ILE A 188 -4.46 -5.24 -20.52
C ILE A 188 -4.28 -5.12 -22.03
N GLU A 189 -3.06 -4.85 -22.46
CA GLU A 189 -2.77 -4.52 -23.85
C GLU A 189 -1.51 -5.24 -24.38
N LEU A 190 -1.44 -5.37 -25.69
CA LEU A 190 -0.31 -5.98 -26.38
C LEU A 190 0.70 -4.90 -26.76
N VAL A 191 1.90 -4.96 -26.19
CA VAL A 191 3.03 -4.08 -26.53
C VAL A 191 4.03 -4.86 -27.37
N GLY A 192 4.06 -4.59 -28.65
CA GLY A 192 4.79 -5.45 -29.61
C GLY A 192 4.20 -6.86 -29.64
N LYS A 193 4.94 -7.84 -29.11
CA LYS A 193 4.50 -9.24 -28.99
C LYS A 193 4.25 -9.67 -27.54
N VAL A 194 4.28 -8.75 -26.59
CA VAL A 194 4.21 -9.04 -25.16
C VAL A 194 2.91 -8.47 -24.57
N TRP A 195 2.11 -9.33 -23.97
CA TRP A 195 0.96 -8.90 -23.20
C TRP A 195 1.40 -8.26 -21.88
N CYS A 196 0.89 -7.07 -21.61
CA CYS A 196 1.27 -6.25 -20.47
C CYS A 196 0.04 -5.73 -19.70
N ILE A 197 0.27 -5.44 -18.43
CA ILE A 197 -0.59 -4.57 -17.63
C ILE A 197 -0.02 -3.16 -17.76
N ARG A 198 -0.80 -2.22 -18.25
CA ARG A 198 -0.49 -0.80 -18.21
C ARG A 198 -0.98 -0.21 -16.88
N ILE A 199 -0.09 0.40 -16.15
CA ILE A 199 -0.41 1.18 -14.95
C ILE A 199 -0.32 2.66 -15.31
N ASP A 200 -1.49 3.30 -15.37
CA ASP A 200 -1.63 4.71 -15.76
C ASP A 200 -2.83 5.34 -15.03
N LYS A 201 -3.01 6.65 -15.21
CA LYS A 201 -4.22 7.39 -14.79
C LYS A 201 -5.01 7.75 -16.03
N ARG A 202 -5.71 6.80 -16.63
CA ARG A 202 -6.57 7.02 -17.81
C ARG A 202 -8.04 7.19 -17.46
N PHE A 203 -8.44 6.68 -16.31
CA PHE A 203 -9.83 6.65 -15.85
C PHE A 203 -9.95 7.34 -14.49
N ASP A 204 -11.12 7.93 -14.21
CA ASP A 204 -11.36 8.80 -13.06
C ASP A 204 -11.05 8.17 -11.69
N GLU A 205 -11.33 6.85 -11.54
CA GLU A 205 -11.08 6.14 -10.29
C GLU A 205 -9.60 5.77 -10.09
N GLN A 206 -8.79 5.79 -11.17
CA GLN A 206 -7.37 5.44 -11.09
C GLN A 206 -6.56 6.55 -10.43
N ARG A 207 -5.80 6.18 -9.43
CA ARG A 207 -4.90 7.08 -8.71
C ARG A 207 -3.50 6.53 -8.68
N LEU A 208 -2.57 7.27 -9.24
CA LEU A 208 -1.15 6.95 -9.12
C LEU A 208 -0.62 7.54 -7.81
N LYS A 209 0.19 6.78 -7.08
CA LYS A 209 0.86 7.27 -5.87
C LYS A 209 1.86 8.39 -6.17
N MET A 210 2.42 8.37 -7.38
CA MET A 210 3.39 9.36 -7.90
C MET A 210 3.00 9.72 -9.33
N PRO A 211 3.19 10.98 -9.76
CA PRO A 211 2.84 11.43 -11.11
C PRO A 211 3.52 10.61 -12.23
N ASN A 212 4.73 10.13 -12.00
CA ASN A 212 5.54 9.37 -12.97
C ASN A 212 5.44 7.85 -12.79
N ALA A 213 4.29 7.34 -12.31
CA ALA A 213 4.11 5.92 -12.06
C ALA A 213 3.63 5.13 -13.30
N LEU A 214 3.53 5.80 -14.49
CA LEU A 214 3.25 5.11 -15.75
C LEU A 214 4.27 4.00 -15.98
N ARG A 215 3.79 2.79 -16.13
CA ARG A 215 4.62 1.65 -16.43
C ARG A 215 3.84 0.51 -17.07
N TYR A 216 4.59 -0.31 -17.78
CA TYR A 216 4.11 -1.58 -18.34
C TYR A 216 4.72 -2.73 -17.54
N ILE A 217 3.89 -3.67 -17.12
CA ILE A 217 4.29 -4.88 -16.43
C ILE A 217 3.94 -6.06 -17.33
N PRO A 218 4.92 -6.76 -17.92
CA PRO A 218 4.65 -7.94 -18.73
C PRO A 218 3.91 -9.00 -17.90
N LEU A 219 2.93 -9.66 -18.52
CA LEU A 219 2.24 -10.79 -17.90
C LEU A 219 3.18 -12.00 -17.83
N HIS A 220 3.31 -12.58 -16.64
CA HIS A 220 4.06 -13.80 -16.43
C HIS A 220 3.43 -14.99 -17.21
N LYS A 221 4.26 -15.93 -17.71
CA LYS A 221 3.80 -17.12 -18.43
C LYS A 221 2.67 -17.87 -17.69
N CYS A 222 2.78 -18.07 -16.38
CA CYS A 222 1.75 -18.74 -15.59
C CYS A 222 0.38 -18.05 -15.66
N LEU A 223 0.32 -16.71 -15.67
CA LEU A 223 -0.96 -16.01 -15.82
C LEU A 223 -1.59 -16.26 -17.18
N LEU A 224 -0.77 -16.37 -18.24
CA LEU A 224 -1.24 -16.68 -19.58
C LEU A 224 -1.77 -18.12 -19.64
N GLU A 225 -1.04 -19.07 -19.06
CA GLU A 225 -1.39 -20.50 -18.99
C GLU A 225 -2.67 -20.74 -18.16
N ILE A 226 -2.85 -20.00 -17.06
CA ILE A 226 -4.05 -20.05 -16.21
C ILE A 226 -5.28 -19.45 -16.94
N GLY A 227 -5.08 -18.72 -18.05
CA GLY A 227 -6.15 -18.18 -18.89
C GLY A 227 -6.58 -16.77 -18.50
N PHE A 228 -5.69 -15.96 -17.93
CA PHE A 228 -6.01 -14.56 -17.59
C PHE A 228 -6.48 -13.75 -18.80
N LEU A 229 -5.85 -13.94 -19.97
CA LEU A 229 -6.29 -13.25 -21.19
C LEU A 229 -7.68 -13.69 -21.64
N ARG A 230 -8.01 -14.96 -21.47
CA ARG A 230 -9.37 -15.45 -21.76
C ARG A 230 -10.39 -14.78 -20.84
N TYR A 231 -10.09 -14.71 -19.54
CA TYR A 231 -10.93 -13.99 -18.58
C TYR A 231 -11.15 -12.53 -19.01
N VAL A 232 -10.07 -11.82 -19.37
CA VAL A 232 -10.15 -10.42 -19.83
C VAL A 232 -10.98 -10.30 -21.10
N HIS A 233 -10.79 -11.21 -22.07
CA HIS A 233 -11.54 -11.23 -23.32
C HIS A 233 -13.04 -11.47 -23.10
N ASP A 234 -13.38 -12.49 -22.35
CA ASP A 234 -14.77 -12.85 -22.05
C ASP A 234 -15.47 -11.71 -21.27
N PHE A 235 -14.75 -11.11 -20.33
CA PHE A 235 -15.27 -9.97 -19.57
C PHE A 235 -15.44 -8.72 -20.46
N ARG A 236 -14.48 -8.44 -21.37
CA ARG A 236 -14.59 -7.37 -22.38
C ARG A 236 -15.85 -7.50 -23.25
N THR A 237 -16.15 -8.72 -23.65
CA THR A 237 -17.36 -9.00 -24.47
C THR A 237 -18.65 -8.69 -23.74
N LEU A 238 -18.67 -8.84 -22.41
CA LEU A 238 -19.86 -8.59 -21.59
C LEU A 238 -20.07 -7.12 -21.24
N VAL A 239 -18.97 -6.39 -20.88
CA VAL A 239 -19.07 -5.06 -20.27
C VAL A 239 -18.43 -3.95 -21.10
N GLY A 240 -17.68 -4.30 -22.15
CA GLY A 240 -16.90 -3.35 -22.96
C GLY A 240 -15.53 -3.02 -22.35
N GLY A 241 -14.69 -2.35 -23.16
CA GLY A 241 -13.29 -2.07 -22.80
C GLY A 241 -13.12 -1.07 -21.68
N ASN A 242 -13.96 -0.04 -21.64
CA ASN A 242 -13.89 1.04 -20.65
C ASN A 242 -14.58 0.68 -19.32
N SER A 243 -14.39 -0.55 -18.87
CA SER A 243 -14.96 -1.05 -17.61
C SER A 243 -13.86 -1.59 -16.70
N ARG A 244 -14.04 -1.41 -15.37
CA ARG A 244 -13.12 -2.01 -14.41
C ARG A 244 -13.15 -3.53 -14.51
N LEU A 245 -11.97 -4.15 -14.43
CA LEU A 245 -11.82 -5.61 -14.48
C LEU A 245 -12.49 -6.30 -13.28
N PHE A 246 -12.64 -5.59 -12.15
CA PHE A 246 -13.29 -6.04 -10.93
C PHE A 246 -14.30 -4.99 -10.44
N PRO A 247 -15.45 -4.81 -11.13
CA PRO A 247 -16.41 -3.75 -10.83
C PRO A 247 -17.11 -3.95 -9.48
N GLU A 248 -17.16 -5.17 -8.97
CA GLU A 248 -17.75 -5.51 -7.69
C GLU A 248 -16.97 -4.94 -6.48
N ILE A 249 -15.71 -4.58 -6.66
CA ILE A 249 -14.89 -3.99 -5.60
C ILE A 249 -15.27 -2.53 -5.41
N LYS A 250 -15.75 -2.20 -4.20
CA LYS A 250 -16.06 -0.83 -3.81
C LYS A 250 -14.95 -0.22 -2.97
N ALA A 251 -14.71 1.08 -3.15
CA ALA A 251 -13.74 1.82 -2.34
C ALA A 251 -14.21 1.98 -0.89
N ILE A 252 -13.28 1.82 0.05
CA ILE A 252 -13.46 2.22 1.45
C ILE A 252 -12.41 3.27 1.76
N LYS A 253 -12.84 4.47 2.13
CA LYS A 253 -11.95 5.63 2.37
C LYS A 253 -10.98 5.88 1.20
N GLY A 254 -11.46 5.70 -0.03
CA GLY A 254 -10.69 5.87 -1.26
C GLY A 254 -9.74 4.71 -1.61
N TYR A 255 -9.80 3.56 -0.92
CA TYR A 255 -9.00 2.38 -1.21
C TYR A 255 -9.86 1.20 -1.61
N HIS A 256 -9.60 0.65 -2.79
CA HIS A 256 -10.30 -0.53 -3.31
C HIS A 256 -9.73 -1.84 -2.73
N SER A 257 -8.46 -1.86 -2.36
CA SER A 257 -7.79 -3.06 -1.81
C SER A 257 -8.19 -3.41 -0.37
N HIS A 258 -9.00 -2.59 0.32
CA HIS A 258 -9.36 -2.81 1.72
C HIS A 258 -10.15 -4.11 1.91
N LYS A 259 -11.29 -4.24 1.24
CA LYS A 259 -12.15 -5.45 1.34
C LYS A 259 -11.49 -6.71 0.80
N PRO A 260 -10.83 -6.70 -0.37
CA PRO A 260 -10.04 -7.85 -0.82
C PRO A 260 -8.96 -8.28 0.17
N GLY A 261 -8.25 -7.32 0.79
CA GLY A 261 -7.26 -7.61 1.82
C GLY A 261 -7.86 -8.23 3.08
N GLU A 262 -8.99 -7.72 3.57
CA GLU A 262 -9.73 -8.32 4.70
C GLU A 262 -10.16 -9.75 4.38
N TRP A 263 -10.70 -9.96 3.16
CA TRP A 263 -11.12 -11.28 2.73
C TRP A 263 -9.93 -12.26 2.67
N PHE A 264 -8.81 -11.85 2.06
CA PHE A 264 -7.59 -12.64 2.01
C PHE A 264 -7.10 -13.02 3.41
N ASN A 265 -7.02 -12.06 4.30
CA ASN A 265 -6.56 -12.27 5.67
C ASN A 265 -7.44 -13.26 6.44
N ARG A 266 -8.76 -13.20 6.24
CA ARG A 266 -9.73 -14.06 6.95
C ARG A 266 -9.82 -15.45 6.32
N ASN A 267 -9.90 -15.53 5.00
CA ASN A 267 -10.24 -16.77 4.30
C ASN A 267 -9.01 -17.55 3.83
N ILE A 268 -7.93 -16.88 3.46
CA ILE A 268 -6.71 -17.57 3.03
C ILE A 268 -5.70 -17.61 4.17
N ARG A 269 -5.18 -16.48 4.61
CA ARG A 269 -4.15 -16.49 5.66
C ARG A 269 -4.57 -17.22 6.92
N GLY A 270 -5.73 -16.93 7.45
CA GLY A 270 -6.21 -17.56 8.70
C GLY A 270 -6.51 -19.04 8.56
N LYS A 271 -7.10 -19.46 7.44
CA LYS A 271 -7.50 -20.87 7.24
C LYS A 271 -6.37 -21.77 6.75
N GLN A 272 -5.38 -21.23 6.04
CA GLN A 272 -4.26 -22.00 5.49
C GLN A 272 -3.01 -21.99 6.39
N GLY A 273 -3.08 -21.36 7.56
CA GLY A 273 -1.95 -21.31 8.50
C GLY A 273 -0.72 -20.59 7.94
N LEU A 274 -0.93 -19.49 7.24
CA LEU A 274 0.15 -18.62 6.75
C LEU A 274 0.74 -17.81 7.89
N ASP A 275 1.97 -17.31 7.69
CA ASP A 275 2.56 -16.37 8.61
C ASP A 275 1.58 -15.19 8.87
N PRO A 276 1.42 -14.75 10.14
CA PRO A 276 0.51 -13.64 10.48
C PRO A 276 0.80 -12.33 9.76
N SER A 277 2.03 -12.13 9.27
CA SER A 277 2.41 -10.95 8.48
C SER A 277 2.04 -11.07 6.99
N SER A 278 1.69 -12.26 6.51
CA SER A 278 1.32 -12.51 5.10
C SER A 278 0.07 -11.75 4.70
N THR A 279 0.18 -11.00 3.61
CA THR A 279 -0.89 -10.18 3.02
C THR A 279 -0.76 -10.17 1.50
N LEU A 280 -1.75 -9.68 0.78
CA LEU A 280 -1.60 -9.44 -0.67
C LEU A 280 -0.38 -8.56 -1.01
N TYR A 281 0.03 -7.68 -0.09
CA TYR A 281 1.19 -6.82 -0.31
C TYR A 281 2.51 -7.57 -0.17
N THR A 282 2.59 -8.61 0.66
CA THR A 282 3.80 -9.43 0.82
C THR A 282 4.09 -10.29 -0.41
N PHE A 283 3.10 -10.57 -1.26
CA PHE A 283 3.30 -11.20 -2.57
C PHE A 283 4.12 -10.32 -3.51
N ARG A 284 3.87 -9.02 -3.50
CA ARG A 284 4.68 -8.07 -4.23
C ARG A 284 6.14 -8.03 -3.71
N HIS A 285 6.36 -8.22 -2.41
CA HIS A 285 7.72 -8.35 -1.87
C HIS A 285 8.38 -9.64 -2.37
N ALA A 286 7.66 -10.78 -2.36
CA ALA A 286 8.16 -12.04 -2.89
C ALA A 286 8.58 -11.91 -4.37
N PHE A 287 7.76 -11.28 -5.20
CA PHE A 287 8.10 -11.00 -6.60
C PHE A 287 9.39 -10.17 -6.72
N ARG A 288 9.52 -9.10 -5.93
CA ARG A 288 10.74 -8.29 -5.92
C ARG A 288 11.97 -9.11 -5.52
N ASP A 289 11.85 -9.92 -4.48
CA ASP A 289 12.98 -10.70 -3.97
C ASP A 289 13.41 -11.77 -4.99
N LYS A 290 12.46 -12.39 -5.71
CA LYS A 290 12.78 -13.28 -6.84
C LYS A 290 13.53 -12.53 -7.97
N LEU A 291 13.13 -11.31 -8.29
CA LEU A 291 13.85 -10.48 -9.28
C LEU A 291 15.28 -10.17 -8.83
N VAL A 292 15.48 -9.86 -7.53
CA VAL A 292 16.81 -9.66 -6.96
C VAL A 292 17.66 -10.93 -7.05
N MET A 293 17.10 -12.10 -6.74
CA MET A 293 17.77 -13.40 -6.88
C MET A 293 18.18 -13.70 -8.33
N LEU A 294 17.41 -13.21 -9.31
CA LEU A 294 17.70 -13.31 -10.74
C LEU A 294 18.66 -12.24 -11.23
N ASN A 295 19.28 -11.46 -10.32
CA ASN A 295 20.20 -10.36 -10.63
C ASN A 295 19.58 -9.29 -11.56
N ALA A 296 18.29 -9.00 -11.38
CA ALA A 296 17.64 -7.90 -12.10
C ALA A 296 18.36 -6.58 -11.79
N THR A 297 18.58 -5.77 -12.83
CA THR A 297 19.16 -4.43 -12.65
C THR A 297 18.24 -3.54 -11.83
N ASP A 298 18.80 -2.55 -11.11
CA ASP A 298 18.01 -1.56 -10.36
C ASP A 298 17.01 -0.83 -11.27
N GLU A 299 17.35 -0.64 -12.52
CA GLU A 299 16.48 -0.03 -13.52
C GLU A 299 15.22 -0.87 -13.75
N TYR A 300 15.35 -2.17 -14.02
CA TYR A 300 14.21 -3.06 -14.20
C TYR A 300 13.42 -3.26 -12.92
N LEU A 301 14.10 -3.37 -11.77
CA LEU A 301 13.43 -3.40 -10.47
C LEU A 301 12.57 -2.16 -10.24
N ASN A 302 13.12 -0.97 -10.46
CA ASN A 302 12.41 0.29 -10.26
C ASN A 302 11.24 0.45 -11.25
N ARG A 303 11.41 0.08 -12.51
CA ARG A 303 10.36 0.11 -13.54
C ARG A 303 9.21 -0.82 -13.18
N LEU A 304 9.49 -2.10 -12.93
CA LEU A 304 8.46 -3.09 -12.60
C LEU A 304 7.73 -2.75 -11.30
N MET A 305 8.48 -2.31 -10.29
CA MET A 305 7.92 -1.96 -8.99
C MET A 305 7.29 -0.56 -8.95
N GLY A 306 7.46 0.28 -9.99
CA GLY A 306 6.97 1.66 -10.00
C GLY A 306 7.52 2.46 -8.82
N HIS A 307 8.83 2.38 -8.60
CA HIS A 307 9.62 3.27 -7.78
C HIS A 307 10.16 4.41 -8.65
N GLN A 308 10.65 5.49 -8.04
CA GLN A 308 11.27 6.58 -8.82
C GLN A 308 12.44 6.01 -9.62
N GLY A 309 12.36 6.12 -10.94
CA GLY A 309 13.37 5.72 -11.88
C GLY A 309 13.22 6.53 -13.16
N SER A 310 14.21 6.50 -14.03
CA SER A 310 14.17 7.16 -15.34
C SER A 310 12.92 6.79 -16.12
N PRO A 311 12.35 7.72 -16.89
CA PRO A 311 11.37 7.38 -17.91
C PRO A 311 11.95 6.29 -18.82
N TYR A 312 11.09 5.51 -19.46
CA TYR A 312 11.53 4.48 -20.41
C TYR A 312 12.63 5.02 -21.31
N GLY A 313 13.73 4.23 -21.45
CA GLY A 313 14.83 4.54 -22.35
C GLY A 313 14.38 4.58 -23.82
N SER A 314 15.29 4.61 -24.74
CA SER A 314 15.08 4.84 -26.18
C SER A 314 14.16 3.83 -26.88
N SER A 315 13.80 2.70 -26.25
CA SER A 315 12.90 1.70 -26.84
C SER A 315 12.06 0.98 -25.78
N LEU A 316 10.81 1.40 -25.62
CA LEU A 316 9.81 0.71 -24.80
C LEU A 316 9.67 -0.77 -25.16
N LEU A 317 9.70 -1.11 -26.46
CA LEU A 317 9.54 -2.48 -26.94
C LEU A 317 10.70 -3.38 -26.48
N THR A 318 11.93 -2.90 -26.57
CA THR A 318 13.11 -3.65 -26.10
C THR A 318 13.02 -3.89 -24.60
N ASP A 319 12.72 -2.85 -23.84
CA ASP A 319 12.61 -2.92 -22.40
C ASP A 319 11.52 -3.92 -21.97
N VAL A 320 10.35 -3.88 -22.60
CA VAL A 320 9.23 -4.79 -22.30
C VAL A 320 9.60 -6.24 -22.60
N THR A 321 10.32 -6.49 -23.69
CA THR A 321 10.78 -7.85 -24.06
C THR A 321 11.78 -8.38 -23.04
N CYS A 322 12.79 -7.59 -22.68
CA CYS A 322 13.78 -7.99 -21.67
C CYS A 322 13.14 -8.22 -20.28
N MET A 323 12.20 -7.35 -19.89
CA MET A 323 11.44 -7.53 -18.65
C MET A 323 10.59 -8.79 -18.67
N LYS A 324 10.00 -9.14 -19.84
CA LYS A 324 9.23 -10.38 -20.01
C LYS A 324 10.11 -11.62 -19.83
N GLU A 325 11.27 -11.65 -20.45
CA GLU A 325 12.23 -12.75 -20.31
C GLU A 325 12.69 -12.91 -18.85
N LEU A 326 12.88 -11.80 -18.15
CA LEU A 326 13.26 -11.81 -16.74
C LEU A 326 12.13 -12.32 -15.84
N ILE A 327 10.91 -11.82 -16.05
CA ILE A 327 9.73 -12.21 -15.26
C ILE A 327 9.43 -13.70 -15.45
N ASP A 328 9.52 -14.22 -16.66
CA ASP A 328 9.23 -15.63 -16.94
C ASP A 328 10.20 -16.63 -16.31
N LYS A 329 11.36 -16.17 -15.84
CA LYS A 329 12.30 -16.96 -15.03
C LYS A 329 11.90 -17.05 -13.55
N ILE A 330 10.93 -16.25 -13.10
CA ILE A 330 10.47 -16.32 -11.71
C ILE A 330 9.69 -17.63 -11.53
N GLU A 331 10.17 -18.43 -10.59
CA GLU A 331 9.51 -19.66 -10.17
C GLU A 331 9.21 -19.59 -8.69
N PHE A 332 8.03 -20.02 -8.31
CA PHE A 332 7.65 -20.29 -6.94
C PHE A 332 7.57 -21.81 -6.77
N ALA A 333 8.36 -22.37 -5.88
CA ALA A 333 8.50 -23.81 -5.70
C ALA A 333 7.14 -24.47 -5.59
N SER A 334 6.92 -25.51 -6.39
CA SER A 334 5.74 -26.40 -6.34
C SER A 334 4.36 -25.75 -6.55
N ILE A 335 4.32 -24.54 -7.15
CA ILE A 335 3.08 -24.12 -7.79
C ILE A 335 3.04 -24.86 -9.11
N GLU A 336 2.55 -26.13 -9.09
CA GLU A 336 2.08 -26.75 -10.32
C GLU A 336 1.08 -25.77 -10.90
N SER A 337 1.36 -25.31 -12.14
CA SER A 337 0.40 -24.45 -12.85
C SER A 337 -0.96 -25.10 -12.67
N PRO A 338 -1.94 -24.41 -12.08
CA PRO A 338 -3.29 -24.95 -12.06
C PRO A 338 -3.64 -25.14 -13.52
N ARG A 339 -3.48 -26.38 -14.01
CA ARG A 339 -3.79 -26.72 -15.38
C ARG A 339 -5.28 -26.50 -15.53
N ILE A 340 -5.61 -25.37 -16.12
CA ILE A 340 -6.95 -25.14 -16.64
C ILE A 340 -7.02 -26.00 -17.89
N ILE A 341 -7.57 -27.18 -17.74
CA ILE A 341 -7.95 -28.06 -18.86
C ILE A 341 -9.26 -27.56 -19.42
#